data_5f272c3bdc3b08dc3e500c7e177c8393
#
_entry.id   5f272c3bdc3b08dc3e500c7e177c8393
#
_cell.length_a   1.000
_cell.length_b   1.000
_cell.length_c   1.000
_cell.angle_alpha   90.00
_cell.angle_beta   90.00
_cell.angle_gamma   90.00
#
_symmetry.space_group_name_H-M   'P 1'
#
loop_
_entity.id
_entity.type
_entity.pdbx_description
1 polymer ?
#
loop_
_entity_poly.entity_id
_entity_poly.type
_entity_poly.pdbx_seq_one_letter_code
_entity_poly.pdbx_strand_id
1 'polypeptide(L)'
;DYTADMALSIGGGGTFLRAAEKIGDRGIPVLGVNIGRLGFLADVPAEEVEPVLNEILEGKYKIEERSLLQVEFNGLSENFWPYAINEVAVLKQDTSSMISIHTTVGDSYLNTYQADGLIVATPTGSTAYSMSVGGPIIMPRAANWVISPVAPHSLTVRPLVVNDDMNITLCVDSRNHSYLLSLDGRSVMLDTDSQVVLRKAPFSIKVVKRLGHSFSACLL
;
A
#
# COMPACT_ATOMS: atom_id res chain seq x y z
N ASP A 1 18.27 -6.16 -17.20
CA ASP A 1 17.47 -5.19 -17.96
C ASP A 1 16.55 -5.92 -18.90
N TYR A 2 15.26 -5.67 -18.81
CA TYR A 2 14.26 -6.16 -19.77
C TYR A 2 13.29 -5.01 -20.10
N THR A 3 12.84 -5.00 -21.34
CA THR A 3 11.76 -4.15 -21.83
C THR A 3 10.60 -5.03 -22.22
N ALA A 4 9.37 -4.59 -21.90
CA ALA A 4 8.16 -5.29 -22.27
C ALA A 4 7.03 -4.26 -22.46
N ASP A 5 6.12 -4.54 -23.38
CA ASP A 5 4.94 -3.70 -23.58
C ASP A 5 3.94 -3.88 -22.45
N MET A 6 3.94 -5.04 -21.79
CA MET A 6 3.06 -5.41 -20.69
C MET A 6 3.64 -6.59 -19.90
N ALA A 7 3.31 -6.65 -18.60
CA ALA A 7 3.62 -7.77 -17.73
C ALA A 7 2.32 -8.47 -17.29
N LEU A 8 2.34 -9.79 -17.21
CA LEU A 8 1.26 -10.58 -16.63
C LEU A 8 1.66 -11.04 -15.22
N SER A 9 0.84 -10.71 -14.25
CA SER A 9 0.95 -11.22 -12.88
C SER A 9 -0.10 -12.30 -12.68
N ILE A 10 0.33 -13.56 -12.64
CA ILE A 10 -0.56 -14.72 -12.49
C ILE A 10 -0.52 -15.20 -11.04
N GLY A 11 -1.61 -15.01 -10.30
CA GLY A 11 -1.71 -15.32 -8.87
C GLY A 11 -2.71 -14.43 -8.17
N GLY A 12 -2.51 -14.17 -6.89
CA GLY A 12 -3.32 -13.22 -6.11
C GLY A 12 -2.64 -11.86 -5.94
N GLY A 13 -3.18 -11.02 -5.05
CA GLY A 13 -2.66 -9.69 -4.75
C GLY A 13 -1.17 -9.69 -4.37
N GLY A 14 -0.71 -10.62 -3.55
CA GLY A 14 0.70 -10.73 -3.18
C GLY A 14 1.64 -11.03 -4.36
N THR A 15 1.16 -11.76 -5.38
CA THR A 15 1.93 -11.98 -6.62
C THR A 15 2.02 -10.69 -7.43
N PHE A 16 0.92 -9.93 -7.48
CA PHE A 16 0.90 -8.63 -8.12
C PHE A 16 1.87 -7.64 -7.47
N LEU A 17 1.90 -7.57 -6.13
CA LEU A 17 2.84 -6.71 -5.40
C LEU A 17 4.31 -7.03 -5.73
N ARG A 18 4.67 -8.32 -5.79
CA ARG A 18 6.02 -8.77 -6.20
C ARG A 18 6.33 -8.43 -7.67
N ALA A 19 5.36 -8.54 -8.56
CA ALA A 19 5.54 -8.15 -9.95
C ALA A 19 5.80 -6.65 -10.08
N ALA A 20 5.03 -5.84 -9.36
CA ALA A 20 5.18 -4.39 -9.33
C ALA A 20 6.54 -3.95 -8.74
N GLU A 21 7.01 -4.60 -7.67
CA GLU A 21 8.36 -4.39 -7.13
C GLU A 21 9.45 -4.65 -8.17
N LYS A 22 9.35 -5.76 -8.92
CA LYS A 22 10.30 -6.09 -9.99
C LYS A 22 10.26 -5.10 -11.15
N ILE A 23 9.09 -4.56 -11.47
CA ILE A 23 8.93 -3.56 -12.52
C ILE A 23 9.50 -2.21 -12.06
N GLY A 24 9.24 -1.83 -10.81
CA GLY A 24 9.70 -0.56 -10.28
C GLY A 24 9.16 0.63 -11.10
N ASP A 25 10.04 1.58 -11.41
CA ASP A 25 9.75 2.82 -12.14
C ASP A 25 9.75 2.70 -13.67
N ARG A 26 9.91 1.49 -14.22
CA ARG A 26 10.01 1.28 -15.69
C ARG A 26 8.73 1.61 -16.45
N GLY A 27 7.62 1.81 -15.75
CA GLY A 27 6.36 2.18 -16.38
C GLY A 27 5.69 1.09 -17.21
N ILE A 28 6.11 -0.19 -17.05
CA ILE A 28 5.51 -1.33 -17.74
C ILE A 28 4.14 -1.63 -17.13
N PRO A 29 3.05 -1.61 -17.92
CA PRO A 29 1.72 -1.93 -17.40
C PRO A 29 1.59 -3.38 -16.96
N VAL A 30 0.86 -3.63 -15.87
CA VAL A 30 0.65 -4.98 -15.31
C VAL A 30 -0.81 -5.39 -15.47
N LEU A 31 -1.05 -6.54 -16.07
CA LEU A 31 -2.33 -7.23 -16.04
C LEU A 31 -2.34 -8.25 -14.90
N GLY A 32 -3.25 -8.11 -13.96
CA GLY A 32 -3.42 -9.04 -12.83
C GLY A 32 -4.41 -10.14 -13.15
N VAL A 33 -3.91 -11.38 -13.27
CA VAL A 33 -4.72 -12.59 -13.47
C VAL A 33 -4.84 -13.33 -12.15
N ASN A 34 -6.06 -13.60 -11.70
CA ASN A 34 -6.35 -14.27 -10.45
C ASN A 34 -6.60 -15.77 -10.65
N ILE A 35 -5.91 -16.59 -9.87
CA ILE A 35 -6.10 -18.06 -9.86
C ILE A 35 -6.80 -18.56 -8.61
N GLY A 36 -7.33 -17.64 -7.78
CA GLY A 36 -8.03 -17.95 -6.52
C GLY A 36 -9.25 -17.06 -6.33
N ARG A 37 -9.35 -16.41 -5.16
CA ARG A 37 -10.41 -15.41 -4.93
C ARG A 37 -10.09 -14.12 -5.66
N LEU A 38 -11.08 -13.59 -6.36
CA LEU A 38 -11.01 -12.31 -7.07
C LEU A 38 -10.55 -11.20 -6.11
N GLY A 39 -9.66 -10.33 -6.59
CA GLY A 39 -9.09 -9.23 -5.80
C GLY A 39 -9.11 -7.92 -6.58
N PHE A 40 -8.79 -6.84 -5.90
CA PHE A 40 -8.82 -5.49 -6.49
C PHE A 40 -7.65 -5.20 -7.44
N LEU A 41 -6.50 -5.90 -7.27
CA LEU A 41 -5.33 -5.75 -8.13
C LEU A 41 -5.30 -6.81 -9.24
N ALA A 42 -5.54 -8.09 -8.89
CA ALA A 42 -5.68 -9.19 -9.82
C ALA A 42 -7.17 -9.50 -9.96
N ASP A 43 -7.79 -8.94 -10.97
CA ASP A 43 -9.25 -8.95 -11.18
C ASP A 43 -9.70 -9.66 -12.46
N VAL A 44 -8.76 -10.26 -13.20
CA VAL A 44 -9.08 -11.12 -14.34
C VAL A 44 -9.09 -12.58 -13.88
N PRO A 45 -10.24 -13.28 -13.92
CA PRO A 45 -10.29 -14.70 -13.63
C PRO A 45 -9.46 -15.52 -14.61
N ALA A 46 -8.87 -16.63 -14.16
CA ALA A 46 -8.01 -17.46 -15.00
C ALA A 46 -8.70 -17.96 -16.27
N GLU A 47 -9.99 -18.26 -16.19
CA GLU A 47 -10.82 -18.72 -17.30
C GLU A 47 -11.13 -17.62 -18.33
N GLU A 48 -10.94 -16.34 -17.98
CA GLU A 48 -11.17 -15.21 -18.87
C GLU A 48 -9.88 -14.65 -19.49
N VAL A 49 -8.72 -15.24 -19.24
CA VAL A 49 -7.43 -14.72 -19.70
C VAL A 49 -7.36 -14.61 -21.21
N GLU A 50 -7.77 -15.64 -21.95
CA GLU A 50 -7.70 -15.66 -23.42
C GLU A 50 -8.56 -14.56 -24.05
N PRO A 51 -9.87 -14.42 -23.73
CA PRO A 51 -10.67 -13.31 -24.26
C PRO A 51 -10.14 -11.94 -23.86
N VAL A 52 -9.62 -11.78 -22.62
CA VAL A 52 -9.05 -10.51 -22.17
C VAL A 52 -7.79 -10.15 -22.94
N LEU A 53 -6.89 -11.11 -23.22
CA LEU A 53 -5.72 -10.86 -24.04
C LEU A 53 -6.08 -10.47 -25.47
N ASN A 54 -7.12 -11.07 -26.07
CA ASN A 54 -7.63 -10.67 -27.37
C ASN A 54 -8.17 -9.24 -27.36
N GLU A 55 -8.95 -8.85 -26.32
CA GLU A 55 -9.41 -7.47 -26.14
C GLU A 55 -8.22 -6.49 -26.04
N ILE A 56 -7.15 -6.86 -25.34
CA ILE A 56 -5.93 -6.05 -25.18
C ILE A 56 -5.21 -5.89 -26.53
N LEU A 57 -5.05 -6.96 -27.30
CA LEU A 57 -4.45 -6.91 -28.62
C LEU A 57 -5.22 -6.03 -29.62
N GLU A 58 -6.55 -5.93 -29.42
CA GLU A 58 -7.42 -5.03 -30.17
C GLU A 58 -7.42 -3.58 -29.62
N GLY A 59 -6.62 -3.30 -28.57
CA GLY A 59 -6.57 -1.98 -27.94
C GLY A 59 -7.77 -1.65 -27.03
N LYS A 60 -8.60 -2.63 -26.66
CA LYS A 60 -9.81 -2.48 -25.83
C LYS A 60 -9.49 -2.59 -24.34
N TYR A 61 -8.62 -1.73 -23.83
CA TYR A 61 -8.29 -1.65 -22.42
C TYR A 61 -8.02 -0.21 -21.99
N LYS A 62 -7.91 0.01 -20.69
CA LYS A 62 -7.47 1.27 -20.11
C LYS A 62 -6.32 1.02 -19.14
N ILE A 63 -5.50 2.04 -18.94
CA ILE A 63 -4.47 2.04 -17.90
C ILE A 63 -4.98 2.83 -16.71
N GLU A 64 -4.91 2.23 -15.53
CA GLU A 64 -5.14 2.91 -14.27
C GLU A 64 -3.82 3.03 -13.51
N GLU A 65 -3.48 4.24 -13.09
CA GLU A 65 -2.29 4.49 -12.29
C GLU A 65 -2.60 4.30 -10.82
N ARG A 66 -1.69 3.61 -10.12
CA ARG A 66 -1.73 3.41 -8.67
C ARG A 66 -0.56 4.15 -8.05
N SER A 67 -0.88 5.12 -7.19
CA SER A 67 0.11 5.84 -6.40
C SER A 67 0.75 4.91 -5.37
N LEU A 68 2.01 5.19 -5.01
CA LEU A 68 2.75 4.46 -3.99
C LEU A 68 3.17 5.41 -2.87
N LEU A 69 3.28 4.86 -1.67
CA LEU A 69 4.03 5.46 -0.58
C LEU A 69 5.52 5.17 -0.78
N GLN A 70 6.34 6.19 -0.71
CA GLN A 70 7.78 6.10 -0.56
C GLN A 70 8.15 6.25 0.90
N VAL A 71 9.05 5.41 1.39
CA VAL A 71 9.50 5.38 2.79
C VAL A 71 10.96 5.75 2.88
N GLU A 72 11.30 6.61 3.82
CA GLU A 72 12.67 6.96 4.17
C GLU A 72 12.88 6.74 5.68
N PHE A 73 13.98 6.12 6.05
CA PHE A 73 14.44 5.95 7.43
C PHE A 73 15.96 5.75 7.47
N ASN A 74 16.56 5.95 8.64
CA ASN A 74 18.00 5.76 8.82
C ASN A 74 18.38 4.28 8.70
N GLY A 75 19.43 3.97 7.93
CA GLY A 75 19.89 2.60 7.72
C GLY A 75 19.13 1.83 6.63
N LEU A 76 18.38 2.53 5.78
CA LEU A 76 17.73 1.91 4.62
C LEU A 76 18.79 1.25 3.73
N SER A 77 18.67 -0.07 3.54
CA SER A 77 19.56 -0.83 2.65
C SER A 77 19.26 -0.51 1.19
N GLU A 78 20.29 -0.38 0.36
CA GLU A 78 20.17 -0.20 -1.09
C GLU A 78 19.35 -1.32 -1.77
N ASN A 79 19.34 -2.51 -1.20
CA ASN A 79 18.58 -3.65 -1.72
C ASN A 79 17.12 -3.70 -1.24
N PHE A 80 16.72 -2.79 -0.35
CA PHE A 80 15.34 -2.73 0.14
C PHE A 80 14.52 -1.80 -0.77
N TRP A 81 13.49 -2.33 -1.40
CA TRP A 81 12.58 -1.52 -2.21
C TRP A 81 11.69 -0.64 -1.30
N PRO A 82 11.90 0.69 -1.27
CA PRO A 82 11.32 1.55 -0.24
C PRO A 82 9.90 2.05 -0.61
N TYR A 83 9.16 1.28 -1.38
CA TYR A 83 7.83 1.69 -1.84
C TYR A 83 6.77 0.68 -1.42
N ALA A 84 5.55 1.18 -1.19
CA ALA A 84 4.37 0.37 -0.91
C ALA A 84 3.20 0.79 -1.81
N ILE A 85 2.54 -0.20 -2.41
CA ILE A 85 1.33 -0.02 -3.22
C ILE A 85 0.10 -0.02 -2.32
N ASN A 86 0.06 -0.89 -1.33
CA ASN A 86 -1.04 -0.95 -0.38
C ASN A 86 -0.79 -0.05 0.83
N GLU A 87 0.14 -0.42 1.69
CA GLU A 87 0.32 0.28 2.96
C GLU A 87 1.72 0.16 3.53
N VAL A 88 2.02 1.11 4.39
CA VAL A 88 3.12 1.07 5.36
C VAL A 88 2.52 0.93 6.74
N ALA A 89 2.95 -0.08 7.49
CA ALA A 89 2.52 -0.32 8.85
C ALA A 89 3.69 -0.23 9.83
N VAL A 90 3.52 0.58 10.87
CA VAL A 90 4.36 0.59 12.07
C VAL A 90 3.68 -0.27 13.11
N LEU A 91 4.32 -1.33 13.57
CA LEU A 91 3.72 -2.32 14.47
C LEU A 91 4.61 -2.56 15.67
N LYS A 92 4.00 -2.85 16.81
CA LYS A 92 4.74 -3.32 17.98
C LYS A 92 5.39 -4.68 17.69
N GLN A 93 6.56 -4.90 18.27
CA GLN A 93 7.24 -6.19 18.19
C GLN A 93 6.75 -7.16 19.27
N ASP A 94 6.47 -6.63 20.46
CA ASP A 94 6.08 -7.39 21.64
C ASP A 94 4.56 -7.47 21.77
N THR A 95 4.06 -8.58 22.29
CA THR A 95 2.63 -8.80 22.57
C THR A 95 2.14 -8.11 23.83
N SER A 96 3.03 -7.70 24.74
CA SER A 96 2.69 -7.29 26.10
C SER A 96 2.43 -5.78 26.27
N SER A 97 2.96 -4.92 25.40
CA SER A 97 2.81 -3.45 25.55
C SER A 97 2.46 -2.77 24.23
N MET A 98 1.66 -1.71 24.34
CA MET A 98 1.42 -0.79 23.23
C MET A 98 2.67 0.05 22.97
N ILE A 99 2.74 0.61 21.76
CA ILE A 99 3.71 1.63 21.38
C ILE A 99 3.05 3.00 21.29
N SER A 100 3.83 4.06 21.45
CA SER A 100 3.39 5.43 21.20
C SER A 100 3.96 5.90 19.87
N ILE A 101 3.09 6.30 18.95
CA ILE A 101 3.47 6.73 17.60
C ILE A 101 3.12 8.21 17.45
N HIS A 102 4.15 9.06 17.54
CA HIS A 102 4.04 10.49 17.34
C HIS A 102 3.95 10.77 15.84
N THR A 103 2.84 11.31 15.42
CA THR A 103 2.51 11.49 14.00
C THR A 103 2.41 12.97 13.65
N THR A 104 3.16 13.37 12.62
CA THR A 104 3.11 14.71 12.03
C THR A 104 2.69 14.59 10.57
N VAL A 105 1.81 15.48 10.10
CA VAL A 105 1.36 15.57 8.71
C VAL A 105 1.71 16.95 8.17
N GLY A 106 2.52 17.01 7.11
CA GLY A 106 3.19 18.24 6.71
C GLY A 106 4.05 18.78 7.86
N ASP A 107 3.84 20.06 8.22
CA ASP A 107 4.54 20.72 9.32
C ASP A 107 3.74 20.71 10.64
N SER A 108 2.60 20.03 10.67
CA SER A 108 1.68 20.07 11.81
C SER A 108 1.65 18.75 12.57
N TYR A 109 1.84 18.83 13.89
CA TYR A 109 1.58 17.69 14.77
C TYR A 109 0.11 17.27 14.66
N LEU A 110 -0.11 15.99 14.38
CA LEU A 110 -1.46 15.42 14.25
C LEU A 110 -1.92 14.82 15.58
N ASN A 111 -1.20 13.81 16.06
CA ASN A 111 -1.58 13.05 17.24
C ASN A 111 -0.44 12.13 17.70
N THR A 112 -0.51 11.67 18.95
CA THR A 112 0.25 10.53 19.46
C THR A 112 -0.69 9.35 19.63
N TYR A 113 -0.52 8.33 18.78
CA TYR A 113 -1.32 7.11 18.85
C TYR A 113 -0.70 6.13 19.84
N GLN A 114 -1.42 5.82 20.93
CA GLN A 114 -1.11 4.69 21.80
C GLN A 114 -1.89 3.47 21.28
N ALA A 115 -1.20 2.56 20.64
CA ALA A 115 -1.83 1.48 19.88
C ALA A 115 -0.88 0.28 19.72
N ASP A 116 -1.38 -0.80 19.15
CA ASP A 116 -0.56 -1.93 18.69
C ASP A 116 0.19 -1.58 17.41
N GLY A 117 -0.25 -0.56 16.69
CA GLY A 117 0.40 -0.05 15.50
C GLY A 117 -0.37 1.07 14.82
N LEU A 118 0.19 1.54 13.71
CA LEU A 118 -0.41 2.55 12.84
C LEU A 118 -0.17 2.15 11.39
N ILE A 119 -1.21 2.20 10.58
CA ILE A 119 -1.17 1.91 9.15
C ILE A 119 -1.35 3.22 8.39
N VAL A 120 -0.50 3.48 7.42
CA VAL A 120 -0.70 4.49 6.40
C VAL A 120 -0.92 3.79 5.08
N ALA A 121 -2.13 3.88 4.54
CA ALA A 121 -2.56 3.19 3.33
C ALA A 121 -2.77 4.14 2.17
N THR A 122 -2.42 3.68 0.97
CA THR A 122 -2.83 4.29 -0.30
C THR A 122 -4.32 4.01 -0.56
N PRO A 123 -4.94 4.65 -1.56
CA PRO A 123 -6.28 4.26 -2.00
C PRO A 123 -6.39 2.78 -2.40
N THR A 124 -5.35 2.23 -3.03
CA THR A 124 -5.28 0.79 -3.35
C THR A 124 -5.30 -0.06 -2.09
N GLY A 125 -4.50 0.30 -1.09
CA GLY A 125 -4.39 -0.40 0.20
C GLY A 125 -5.58 -0.18 1.13
N SER A 126 -6.50 0.73 0.80
CA SER A 126 -7.72 0.93 1.60
C SER A 126 -8.60 -0.32 1.71
N THR A 127 -8.46 -1.25 0.77
CA THR A 127 -9.15 -2.55 0.75
C THR A 127 -8.29 -3.70 1.28
N ALA A 128 -7.08 -3.41 1.79
CA ALA A 128 -6.15 -4.38 2.37
C ALA A 128 -6.14 -4.31 3.92
N TYR A 129 -4.99 -4.17 4.55
CA TYR A 129 -4.89 -4.18 6.02
C TYR A 129 -5.64 -3.01 6.68
N SER A 130 -5.66 -1.82 6.05
CA SER A 130 -6.43 -0.68 6.55
C SER A 130 -7.91 -1.01 6.73
N MET A 131 -8.52 -1.77 5.82
CA MET A 131 -9.92 -2.17 5.93
C MET A 131 -10.18 -3.05 7.15
N SER A 132 -9.27 -3.96 7.48
CA SER A 132 -9.42 -4.89 8.61
C SER A 132 -9.37 -4.20 9.98
N VAL A 133 -8.84 -2.98 10.05
CA VAL A 133 -8.82 -2.14 11.26
C VAL A 133 -9.85 -1.01 11.22
N GLY A 134 -10.81 -1.09 10.31
CA GLY A 134 -11.93 -0.14 10.22
C GLY A 134 -11.64 1.11 9.39
N GLY A 135 -10.60 1.11 8.55
CA GLY A 135 -10.33 2.16 7.60
C GLY A 135 -11.41 2.25 6.51
N PRO A 136 -11.71 3.43 5.98
CA PRO A 136 -12.68 3.60 4.89
C PRO A 136 -12.13 3.04 3.58
N ILE A 137 -13.03 2.56 2.71
CA ILE A 137 -12.69 2.21 1.34
C ILE A 137 -12.56 3.51 0.53
N ILE A 138 -11.43 3.68 -0.12
CA ILE A 138 -11.11 4.85 -0.94
C ILE A 138 -11.07 4.43 -2.41
N MET A 139 -11.64 5.27 -3.28
CA MET A 139 -11.58 5.04 -4.72
C MET A 139 -10.12 5.05 -5.21
N PRO A 140 -9.69 4.10 -6.03
CA PRO A 140 -8.28 3.89 -6.38
C PRO A 140 -7.56 5.11 -7.00
N ARG A 141 -8.31 6.04 -7.59
CA ARG A 141 -7.77 7.25 -8.24
C ARG A 141 -7.82 8.49 -7.33
N ALA A 142 -8.24 8.35 -6.08
CA ALA A 142 -8.26 9.46 -5.15
C ALA A 142 -6.83 9.86 -4.73
N ALA A 143 -6.61 11.16 -4.53
CA ALA A 143 -5.31 11.72 -4.15
C ALA A 143 -5.21 11.87 -2.62
N ASN A 144 -5.26 10.75 -1.90
CA ASN A 144 -5.22 10.75 -0.43
C ASN A 144 -4.50 9.53 0.14
N TRP A 145 -4.14 9.64 1.43
CA TRP A 145 -3.72 8.54 2.29
C TRP A 145 -4.74 8.32 3.40
N VAL A 146 -4.80 7.10 3.92
CA VAL A 146 -5.60 6.75 5.10
C VAL A 146 -4.66 6.41 6.24
N ILE A 147 -4.76 7.11 7.36
CA ILE A 147 -4.04 6.82 8.59
C ILE A 147 -4.99 6.07 9.52
N SER A 148 -4.72 4.79 9.77
CA SER A 148 -5.58 3.89 10.55
C SER A 148 -4.82 3.29 11.72
N PRO A 149 -5.21 3.56 12.97
CA PRO A 149 -4.59 2.94 14.13
C PRO A 149 -5.02 1.47 14.27
N VAL A 150 -4.10 0.63 14.76
CA VAL A 150 -4.32 -0.79 15.05
C VAL A 150 -4.56 -0.94 16.55
N ALA A 151 -5.74 -1.41 16.94
CA ALA A 151 -6.14 -1.60 18.34
C ALA A 151 -5.75 -0.42 19.26
N PRO A 152 -6.21 0.81 18.98
CA PRO A 152 -5.85 1.98 19.78
C PRO A 152 -6.44 1.90 21.17
N HIS A 153 -5.69 2.42 22.18
CA HIS A 153 -6.18 2.50 23.56
C HIS A 153 -7.36 3.48 23.69
N SER A 154 -7.31 4.60 22.94
CA SER A 154 -8.38 5.60 22.96
C SER A 154 -9.57 5.16 22.10
N LEU A 155 -10.76 5.12 22.70
CA LEU A 155 -12.01 4.77 22.03
C LEU A 155 -12.51 5.85 21.06
N THR A 156 -11.97 7.06 21.12
CA THR A 156 -12.40 8.21 20.29
C THR A 156 -11.60 8.35 19.01
N VAL A 157 -10.45 7.70 18.90
CA VAL A 157 -9.61 7.75 17.69
C VAL A 157 -10.28 7.01 16.55
N ARG A 158 -10.25 7.62 15.38
CA ARG A 158 -10.80 7.07 14.13
C ARG A 158 -9.76 7.17 13.02
N PRO A 159 -9.84 6.31 11.99
CA PRO A 159 -9.07 6.49 10.78
C PRO A 159 -9.26 7.87 10.19
N LEU A 160 -8.17 8.48 9.72
CA LEU A 160 -8.15 9.82 9.14
C LEU A 160 -7.69 9.76 7.69
N VAL A 161 -8.39 10.48 6.82
CA VAL A 161 -8.00 10.67 5.42
C VAL A 161 -7.27 12.00 5.28
N VAL A 162 -6.08 11.98 4.69
CA VAL A 162 -5.25 13.17 4.42
C VAL A 162 -4.89 13.22 2.94
N ASN A 163 -4.49 14.40 2.45
CA ASN A 163 -4.05 14.55 1.06
C ASN A 163 -2.71 13.81 0.83
N ASP A 164 -2.50 13.31 -0.38
CA ASP A 164 -1.29 12.53 -0.73
C ASP A 164 -0.07 13.40 -1.09
N ASP A 165 -0.23 14.71 -1.13
CA ASP A 165 0.85 15.70 -1.29
C ASP A 165 1.55 16.06 0.03
N MET A 166 1.01 15.60 1.17
CA MET A 166 1.57 15.83 2.49
C MET A 166 2.51 14.70 2.90
N ASN A 167 3.68 15.06 3.41
CA ASN A 167 4.57 14.09 4.05
C ASN A 167 3.99 13.69 5.41
N ILE A 168 4.16 12.42 5.77
CA ILE A 168 3.78 11.90 7.09
C ILE A 168 5.07 11.47 7.80
N THR A 169 5.31 12.01 8.98
CA THR A 169 6.47 11.68 9.80
C THR A 169 6.02 10.92 11.03
N LEU A 170 6.65 9.79 11.29
CA LEU A 170 6.36 8.90 12.40
C LEU A 170 7.62 8.74 13.27
N CYS A 171 7.48 9.05 14.57
CA CYS A 171 8.47 8.76 15.60
C CYS A 171 7.84 7.80 16.60
N VAL A 172 8.56 6.75 16.98
CA VAL A 172 8.00 5.66 17.79
C VAL A 172 8.71 5.56 19.12
N ASP A 173 7.92 5.49 20.20
CA ASP A 173 8.40 5.09 21.51
C ASP A 173 7.92 3.68 21.85
N SER A 174 8.83 2.80 22.23
CA SER A 174 8.58 1.42 22.62
C SER A 174 9.44 1.04 23.83
N ARG A 175 8.90 0.23 24.73
CA ARG A 175 9.66 -0.27 25.89
C ARG A 175 10.90 -1.08 25.50
N ASN A 176 10.83 -1.79 24.38
CA ASN A 176 11.92 -2.62 23.88
C ASN A 176 12.88 -1.84 22.97
N HIS A 177 12.72 -0.52 22.87
CA HIS A 177 13.50 0.35 21.99
C HIS A 177 13.51 -0.08 20.52
N SER A 178 12.52 -0.85 20.10
CA SER A 178 12.39 -1.35 18.74
C SER A 178 10.93 -1.51 18.30
N TYR A 179 10.71 -1.47 17.00
CA TYR A 179 9.41 -1.67 16.38
C TYR A 179 9.56 -2.31 15.00
N LEU A 180 8.48 -2.84 14.47
CA LEU A 180 8.45 -3.44 13.14
C LEU A 180 7.89 -2.44 12.13
N LEU A 181 8.63 -2.15 11.07
CA LEU A 181 8.16 -1.43 9.89
C LEU A 181 7.86 -2.43 8.79
N SER A 182 6.65 -2.42 8.26
CA SER A 182 6.20 -3.32 7.19
C SER A 182 5.69 -2.54 5.99
N LEU A 183 6.15 -2.89 4.79
CA LEU A 183 5.75 -2.32 3.50
C LEU A 183 5.17 -3.45 2.66
N ASP A 184 3.86 -3.47 2.43
CA ASP A 184 3.19 -4.53 1.66
C ASP A 184 3.60 -5.95 2.11
N GLY A 185 3.78 -6.16 3.43
CA GLY A 185 4.18 -7.42 4.03
C GLY A 185 5.69 -7.70 4.07
N ARG A 186 6.54 -6.82 3.50
CA ARG A 186 8.01 -6.87 3.66
C ARG A 186 8.37 -6.09 4.92
N SER A 187 8.98 -6.75 5.89
CA SER A 187 9.19 -6.16 7.20
C SER A 187 10.67 -5.99 7.53
N VAL A 188 10.98 -4.91 8.23
CA VAL A 188 12.29 -4.61 8.81
C VAL A 188 12.12 -4.14 10.25
N MET A 189 13.06 -4.55 11.11
CA MET A 189 13.12 -4.09 12.49
C MET A 189 13.87 -2.77 12.55
N LEU A 190 13.30 -1.79 13.24
CA LEU A 190 13.93 -0.48 13.46
C LEU A 190 14.02 -0.19 14.96
N ASP A 191 15.07 0.56 15.32
CA ASP A 191 15.20 1.13 16.66
C ASP A 191 14.33 2.40 16.79
N THR A 192 13.89 2.73 18.00
CA THR A 192 13.06 3.91 18.29
C THR A 192 13.73 5.24 17.95
N ASP A 193 15.05 5.27 17.82
CA ASP A 193 15.78 6.46 17.36
C ASP A 193 15.61 6.73 15.86
N SER A 194 15.03 5.76 15.12
CA SER A 194 14.79 5.90 13.70
C SER A 194 13.44 6.58 13.44
N GLN A 195 13.48 7.74 12.80
CA GLN A 195 12.30 8.42 12.28
C GLN A 195 11.92 7.82 10.92
N VAL A 196 10.64 7.58 10.70
CA VAL A 196 10.10 7.14 9.41
C VAL A 196 9.39 8.30 8.74
N VAL A 197 9.79 8.62 7.51
CA VAL A 197 9.14 9.64 6.69
C VAL A 197 8.47 8.98 5.50
N LEU A 198 7.19 9.24 5.33
CA LEU A 198 6.36 8.75 4.25
C LEU A 198 6.01 9.90 3.32
N ARG A 199 6.15 9.68 2.01
CA ARG A 199 5.76 10.65 0.98
C ARG A 199 5.26 9.95 -0.27
N LYS A 200 4.69 10.70 -1.18
CA LYS A 200 4.27 10.18 -2.48
C LYS A 200 5.50 9.81 -3.30
N ALA A 201 5.49 8.60 -3.88
CA ALA A 201 6.54 8.20 -4.82
C ALA A 201 6.51 9.06 -6.09
N PRO A 202 7.67 9.28 -6.74
CA PRO A 202 7.76 10.07 -7.97
C PRO A 202 7.22 9.34 -9.21
N PHE A 203 6.78 8.09 -9.06
CA PHE A 203 6.21 7.26 -10.11
C PHE A 203 4.96 6.52 -9.61
N SER A 204 4.22 5.94 -10.54
CA SER A 204 3.02 5.11 -10.29
C SER A 204 3.18 3.72 -10.90
N ILE A 205 2.46 2.74 -10.37
CA ILE A 205 2.30 1.44 -11.02
C ILE A 205 1.10 1.52 -11.97
N LYS A 206 1.33 1.16 -13.23
CA LYS A 206 0.30 1.12 -14.27
C LYS A 206 -0.39 -0.24 -14.23
N VAL A 207 -1.70 -0.24 -14.05
CA VAL A 207 -2.53 -1.44 -14.01
C VAL A 207 -3.43 -1.47 -15.23
N VAL A 208 -3.39 -2.59 -15.95
CA VAL A 208 -4.28 -2.81 -17.11
C VAL A 208 -5.66 -3.19 -16.60
N LYS A 209 -6.69 -2.51 -17.10
CA LYS A 209 -8.09 -2.78 -16.79
C LYS A 209 -8.90 -2.91 -18.05
N ARG A 210 -9.86 -3.84 -18.06
CA ARG A 210 -10.84 -3.99 -19.15
C ARG A 210 -11.73 -2.76 -19.27
N LEU A 211 -12.16 -2.44 -20.47
CA LEU A 211 -13.20 -1.43 -20.68
C LEU A 211 -14.51 -1.91 -20.03
N GLY A 212 -15.20 -1.01 -19.35
CA GLY A 212 -16.45 -1.34 -18.64
C GLY A 212 -16.29 -2.00 -17.28
N HIS A 213 -15.07 -2.46 -16.91
CA HIS A 213 -14.82 -2.94 -15.56
C HIS A 213 -14.87 -1.79 -14.54
N SER A 214 -15.68 -1.94 -13.48
CA SER A 214 -15.81 -0.94 -12.43
C SER A 214 -15.25 -1.46 -11.11
N PHE A 215 -14.64 -0.57 -10.32
CA PHE A 215 -14.14 -0.87 -8.97
C PHE A 215 -15.25 -1.41 -8.05
N SER A 216 -16.49 -0.93 -8.22
CA SER A 216 -17.64 -1.36 -7.43
C SER A 216 -18.01 -2.83 -7.66
N ALA A 217 -17.68 -3.40 -8.81
CA ALA A 217 -17.91 -4.83 -9.06
C ALA A 217 -17.03 -5.74 -8.19
N CYS A 218 -15.91 -5.24 -7.66
CA CYS A 218 -15.04 -5.97 -6.75
C CYS A 218 -15.46 -5.84 -5.27
N LEU A 219 -16.47 -4.99 -4.96
CA LEU A 219 -16.95 -4.76 -3.58
C LEU A 219 -18.10 -5.69 -3.21
N LEU A 220 -18.74 -6.34 -4.17
CA LEU A 220 -19.86 -7.29 -4.01
C LEU A 220 -19.37 -8.73 -4.09
#